data_8c7c39d4becf71993b183f4065cc36a3
#
_entry.id   8c7c39d4becf71993b183f4065cc36a3
#
_cell.length_a   1.000
_cell.length_b   1.000
_cell.length_c   1.000
_cell.angle_alpha   90.00
_cell.angle_beta   90.00
_cell.angle_gamma   90.00
#
_symmetry.space_group_name_H-M   'P 1'
#
loop_
_entity.id
_entity.type
_entity.pdbx_description
1 polymer ?
#
loop_
_entity_poly.entity_id
_entity_poly.type
_entity_poly.pdbx_seq_one_letter_code
_entity_poly.pdbx_strand_id
1 'polypeptide(L)'
;FRRVLFRSSVLDGAELVVILTNQASYGESGMSDQFILMSRANAISNERPIVHAAITGKSAFIDHNGKVISKTELFETAVLTEKLEARRTETPYSKYGNYLNYIFIIFGALTFVRRFIRPVD
;
A
#
# COMPACT_ATOMS: atom_id res chain seq x y z
N PHE A 1 3.77 1.77 10.16
CA PHE A 1 3.44 3.18 10.33
C PHE A 1 2.85 3.80 9.05
N ARG A 2 3.50 3.65 7.89
CA ARG A 2 3.02 4.26 6.63
C ARG A 2 1.64 3.77 6.18
N ARG A 3 1.31 2.48 6.34
CA ARG A 3 -0.01 1.92 5.96
C ARG A 3 -1.17 2.55 6.72
N VAL A 4 -0.96 2.93 7.97
CA VAL A 4 -1.97 3.60 8.80
C VAL A 4 -2.23 5.01 8.26
N LEU A 5 -1.19 5.75 7.86
CA LEU A 5 -1.32 7.09 7.28
C LEU A 5 -2.11 7.09 5.98
N PHE A 6 -1.83 6.18 5.06
CA PHE A 6 -2.60 6.08 3.81
C PHE A 6 -4.08 5.79 4.07
N ARG A 7 -4.34 4.83 4.97
CA ARG A 7 -5.70 4.47 5.34
C ARG A 7 -6.44 5.64 5.98
N SER A 8 -5.85 6.36 6.92
CA SER A 8 -6.49 7.50 7.57
C SER A 8 -6.78 8.62 6.57
N SER A 9 -5.84 8.96 5.69
CA SER A 9 -6.07 9.97 4.66
C SER A 9 -7.21 9.59 3.71
N VAL A 10 -7.34 8.30 3.36
CA VAL A 10 -8.44 7.82 2.51
C VAL A 10 -9.78 7.92 3.25
N LEU A 11 -9.84 7.59 4.54
CA LEU A 11 -11.04 7.76 5.36
C LEU A 11 -11.41 9.23 5.54
N ASP A 12 -10.43 10.12 5.56
CA ASP A 12 -10.62 11.58 5.58
C ASP A 12 -10.99 12.17 4.20
N GLY A 13 -11.17 11.32 3.19
CA GLY A 13 -11.67 11.70 1.87
C GLY A 13 -10.61 11.95 0.80
N ALA A 14 -9.36 11.55 1.00
CA ALA A 14 -8.34 11.64 -0.04
C ALA A 14 -8.73 10.81 -1.27
N GLU A 15 -8.73 11.43 -2.43
CA GLU A 15 -9.06 10.81 -3.73
C GLU A 15 -7.81 10.32 -4.48
N LEU A 16 -6.66 10.88 -4.15
CA LEU A 16 -5.35 10.61 -4.71
C LEU A 16 -4.32 10.62 -3.59
N VAL A 17 -3.29 9.79 -3.71
CA VAL A 17 -2.16 9.78 -2.77
C VAL A 17 -0.89 10.17 -3.49
N VAL A 18 -0.15 11.11 -2.93
CA VAL A 18 1.16 11.52 -3.43
C VAL A 18 2.24 11.06 -2.45
N ILE A 19 3.21 10.31 -2.94
CA ILE A 19 4.35 9.82 -2.17
C ILE A 19 5.60 10.54 -2.67
N LEU A 20 6.23 11.30 -1.79
CA LEU A 20 7.51 11.94 -2.08
C LEU A 20 8.61 11.20 -1.31
N THR A 21 9.64 10.75 -2.01
CA THR A 21 10.75 10.00 -1.41
C THR A 21 12.09 10.52 -1.89
N ASN A 22 13.08 10.45 -1.00
CA ASN A 22 14.49 10.61 -1.38
C ASN A 22 15.14 9.22 -1.32
N GLN A 23 15.61 8.74 -2.46
CA GLN A 23 16.22 7.42 -2.61
C GLN A 23 17.72 7.48 -2.88
N ALA A 24 18.35 8.67 -2.72
CA ALA A 24 19.77 8.89 -3.01
C ALA A 24 20.69 7.89 -2.26
N SER A 25 20.35 7.50 -1.05
CA SER A 25 21.14 6.58 -0.23
C SER A 25 21.16 5.14 -0.73
N TYR A 26 20.25 4.77 -1.63
CA TYR A 26 20.13 3.39 -2.12
C TYR A 26 20.87 3.11 -3.43
N GLY A 27 21.36 4.16 -4.11
CA GLY A 27 22.12 4.04 -5.35
C GLY A 27 21.41 3.20 -6.42
N GLU A 28 22.15 2.35 -7.10
CA GLU A 28 21.66 1.44 -8.15
C GLU A 28 21.02 0.15 -7.60
N SER A 29 20.73 0.08 -6.31
CA SER A 29 20.12 -1.11 -5.72
C SER A 29 18.67 -1.31 -6.21
N GLY A 30 18.15 -2.54 -6.10
CA GLY A 30 16.75 -2.86 -6.41
C GLY A 30 15.72 -2.24 -5.46
N MET A 31 16.13 -1.37 -4.54
CA MET A 31 15.22 -0.73 -3.56
C MET A 31 14.18 0.15 -4.24
N SER A 32 14.53 0.85 -5.32
CA SER A 32 13.56 1.68 -6.06
C SER A 32 12.38 0.85 -6.60
N ASP A 33 12.64 -0.34 -7.12
CA ASP A 33 11.58 -1.25 -7.58
C ASP A 33 10.72 -1.75 -6.41
N GLN A 34 11.31 -2.01 -5.24
CA GLN A 34 10.57 -2.37 -4.04
C GLN A 34 9.66 -1.24 -3.55
N PHE A 35 10.10 0.02 -3.62
CA PHE A 35 9.25 1.17 -3.31
C PHE A 35 8.06 1.29 -4.26
N ILE A 36 8.25 1.04 -5.55
CA ILE A 36 7.16 0.99 -6.52
C ILE A 36 6.19 -0.16 -6.19
N LEU A 37 6.69 -1.36 -5.86
CA LEU A 37 5.85 -2.49 -5.45
C LEU A 37 5.04 -2.17 -4.18
N MET A 38 5.64 -1.51 -3.20
CA MET A 38 4.92 -1.07 -2.00
C MET A 38 3.83 -0.04 -2.33
N SER A 39 4.11 0.89 -3.25
CA SER A 39 3.12 1.87 -3.71
C SER A 39 1.97 1.18 -4.45
N ARG A 40 2.25 0.19 -5.30
CA ARG A 40 1.22 -0.62 -5.95
C ARG A 40 0.33 -1.36 -4.95
N ALA A 41 0.92 -1.98 -3.94
CA ALA A 41 0.16 -2.65 -2.88
C ALA A 41 -0.74 -1.67 -2.11
N ASN A 42 -0.26 -0.44 -1.84
CA ASN A 42 -1.06 0.59 -1.19
C ASN A 42 -2.19 1.11 -2.12
N ALA A 43 -1.94 1.25 -3.42
CA ALA A 43 -2.95 1.64 -4.39
C ALA A 43 -4.12 0.64 -4.42
N ILE A 44 -3.81 -0.66 -4.49
CA ILE A 44 -4.80 -1.75 -4.46
C ILE A 44 -5.56 -1.77 -3.13
N SER A 45 -4.83 -1.74 -2.01
CA SER A 45 -5.44 -1.88 -0.67
C SER A 45 -6.43 -0.77 -0.34
N ASN A 46 -6.17 0.44 -0.82
CA ASN A 46 -7.00 1.61 -0.55
C ASN A 46 -7.87 2.02 -1.74
N GLU A 47 -7.73 1.34 -2.88
CA GLU A 47 -8.42 1.66 -4.14
C GLU A 47 -8.24 3.13 -4.55
N ARG A 48 -7.00 3.63 -4.43
CA ARG A 48 -6.61 5.01 -4.76
C ARG A 48 -5.44 5.03 -5.72
N PRO A 49 -5.49 5.89 -6.75
CA PRO A 49 -4.32 6.12 -7.58
C PRO A 49 -3.20 6.75 -6.75
N ILE A 50 -1.97 6.42 -7.10
CA ILE A 50 -0.77 6.91 -6.41
C ILE A 50 0.17 7.57 -7.41
N VAL A 51 0.62 8.76 -7.06
CA VAL A 51 1.76 9.43 -7.68
C VAL A 51 2.97 9.20 -6.78
N HIS A 52 3.92 8.41 -7.25
CA HIS A 52 5.19 8.18 -6.56
C HIS A 52 6.27 9.04 -7.22
N ALA A 53 6.77 10.05 -6.54
CA ALA A 53 7.86 10.90 -7.00
C ALA A 53 9.10 10.66 -6.12
N ALA A 54 10.22 10.35 -6.76
CA ALA A 54 11.48 10.03 -6.10
C ALA A 54 12.61 10.90 -6.62
N ILE A 55 13.42 11.43 -5.70
CA ILE A 55 14.70 12.05 -6.04
C ILE A 55 15.70 10.90 -6.24
N THR A 56 16.37 10.88 -7.40
CA THR A 56 17.34 9.85 -7.85
C THR A 56 16.78 8.46 -8.06
N GLY A 57 15.61 8.16 -7.52
CA GLY A 57 14.93 6.88 -7.69
C GLY A 57 13.95 6.87 -8.85
N LYS A 58 13.19 5.77 -8.99
CA LYS A 58 12.15 5.65 -10.00
C LYS A 58 10.88 6.35 -9.53
N SER A 59 10.39 7.30 -10.32
CA SER A 59 9.06 7.91 -10.16
C SER A 59 8.03 7.15 -10.98
N ALA A 60 6.78 7.10 -10.53
CA ALA A 60 5.74 6.37 -11.26
C ALA A 60 4.34 6.95 -11.00
N PHE A 61 3.48 6.82 -12.01
CA PHE A 61 2.04 6.93 -11.88
C PHE A 61 1.42 5.53 -11.79
N ILE A 62 0.63 5.32 -10.77
CA ILE A 62 0.02 4.01 -10.45
C ILE A 62 -1.48 4.20 -10.31
N ASP A 63 -2.26 3.40 -11.04
CA ASP A 63 -3.71 3.44 -10.94
C ASP A 63 -4.22 2.76 -9.66
N HIS A 64 -5.51 2.87 -9.39
CA HIS A 64 -6.18 2.28 -8.24
C HIS A 64 -6.12 0.73 -8.20
N ASN A 65 -5.89 0.07 -9.35
CA ASN A 65 -5.70 -1.38 -9.46
C ASN A 65 -4.24 -1.80 -9.26
N GLY A 66 -3.34 -0.84 -8.99
CA GLY A 66 -1.92 -1.10 -8.83
C GLY A 66 -1.15 -1.28 -10.15
N LYS A 67 -1.77 -0.95 -11.29
CA LYS A 67 -1.09 -0.95 -12.58
C LYS A 67 -0.20 0.29 -12.69
N VAL A 68 1.06 0.11 -13.05
CA VAL A 68 1.97 1.22 -13.38
C VAL A 68 1.59 1.72 -14.77
N ILE A 69 1.17 2.99 -14.85
CA ILE A 69 0.79 3.65 -16.10
C ILE A 69 2.05 4.13 -16.82
N SER A 70 2.90 4.85 -16.08
CA SER A 70 4.20 5.33 -16.55
C SER A 70 5.20 5.35 -15.41
N LYS A 71 6.49 5.23 -15.73
CA LYS A 71 7.57 5.30 -14.77
C LYS A 71 8.83 5.89 -15.41
N THR A 72 9.70 6.47 -14.58
CA THR A 72 11.06 6.86 -14.97
C THR A 72 12.06 5.77 -14.65
N GLU A 73 13.26 5.85 -15.20
CA GLU A 73 14.38 5.03 -14.79
C GLU A 73 15.18 5.70 -13.65
N LEU A 74 16.18 4.98 -13.13
CA LEU A 74 17.09 5.51 -12.09
C LEU A 74 17.93 6.67 -12.64
N PHE A 75 18.10 7.71 -11.81
CA PHE A 75 18.91 8.88 -12.13
C PHE A 75 18.47 9.66 -13.39
N GLU A 76 17.27 9.39 -13.88
CA GLU A 76 16.70 10.08 -15.01
C GLU A 76 16.01 11.37 -14.57
N THR A 77 16.37 12.49 -15.22
CA THR A 77 15.63 13.74 -15.08
C THR A 77 14.52 13.77 -16.12
N ALA A 78 13.30 13.49 -15.72
CA ALA A 78 12.14 13.43 -16.60
C ALA A 78 10.94 14.15 -16.01
N VAL A 79 10.07 14.62 -16.89
CA VAL A 79 8.73 15.13 -16.54
C VAL A 79 7.72 14.17 -17.09
N LEU A 80 6.96 13.53 -16.21
CA LEU A 80 5.84 12.67 -16.58
C LEU A 80 4.54 13.44 -16.38
N THR A 81 3.62 13.28 -17.31
CA THR A 81 2.25 13.84 -17.21
C THR A 81 1.26 12.75 -17.55
N GLU A 82 0.38 12.43 -16.60
CA GLU A 82 -0.63 11.38 -16.75
C GLU A 82 -1.98 11.82 -16.22
N LYS A 83 -3.03 11.25 -16.79
CA LYS A 83 -4.39 11.45 -16.32
C LYS A 83 -4.77 10.30 -15.38
N LEU A 84 -5.00 10.63 -14.12
CA LEU A 84 -5.44 9.68 -13.11
C LEU A 84 -6.92 9.91 -12.77
N GLU A 85 -7.66 8.81 -12.61
CA GLU A 85 -9.04 8.88 -12.13
C GLU A 85 -9.07 8.99 -10.61
N ALA A 86 -9.49 10.15 -10.12
CA ALA A 86 -9.75 10.35 -8.69
C ALA A 86 -10.91 9.44 -8.24
N ARG A 87 -10.77 8.79 -7.07
CA ARG A 87 -11.78 7.86 -6.54
C ARG A 87 -12.09 8.14 -5.09
N ARG A 88 -13.35 7.83 -4.71
CA ARG A 88 -13.84 7.94 -3.32
C ARG A 88 -14.37 6.63 -2.76
N THR A 89 -14.21 5.51 -3.48
CA THR A 89 -14.65 4.20 -3.00
C THR A 89 -13.92 3.81 -1.72
N GLU A 90 -14.61 3.15 -0.80
CA GLU A 90 -14.03 2.60 0.43
C GLU A 90 -13.84 1.09 0.27
N THR A 91 -12.63 0.62 0.46
CA THR A 91 -12.36 -0.82 0.49
C THR A 91 -12.67 -1.39 1.88
N PRO A 92 -12.95 -2.70 2.02
CA PRO A 92 -13.04 -3.34 3.33
C PRO A 92 -11.78 -3.12 4.17
N TYR A 93 -10.62 -3.05 3.54
CA TYR A 93 -9.36 -2.75 4.24
C TYR A 93 -9.31 -1.31 4.73
N SER A 94 -9.71 -0.32 3.94
CA SER A 94 -9.73 1.08 4.38
C SER A 94 -10.69 1.28 5.54
N LYS A 95 -11.84 0.59 5.53
CA LYS A 95 -12.88 0.72 6.57
C LYS A 95 -12.54 -0.04 7.85
N TYR A 96 -12.13 -1.30 7.76
CA TYR A 96 -11.98 -2.19 8.91
C TYR A 96 -10.52 -2.52 9.26
N GLY A 97 -9.56 -2.18 8.40
CA GLY A 97 -8.15 -2.48 8.60
C GLY A 97 -7.84 -3.98 8.65
N ASN A 98 -7.05 -4.39 9.62
CA ASN A 98 -6.61 -5.78 9.77
C ASN A 98 -7.58 -6.65 10.59
N TYR A 99 -8.90 -6.40 10.52
CA TYR A 99 -9.89 -7.15 11.32
C TYR A 99 -9.83 -8.67 11.10
N LEU A 100 -9.45 -9.12 9.92
CA LEU A 100 -9.27 -10.54 9.62
C LEU A 100 -8.23 -11.20 10.53
N ASN A 101 -7.14 -10.49 10.86
CA ASN A 101 -6.13 -11.02 11.78
C ASN A 101 -6.71 -11.27 13.17
N TYR A 102 -7.58 -10.38 13.65
CA TYR A 102 -8.25 -10.57 14.94
C TYR A 102 -9.20 -11.76 14.92
N ILE A 103 -9.93 -11.99 13.83
CA ILE A 103 -10.78 -13.18 13.67
C ILE A 103 -9.93 -14.45 13.72
N PHE A 104 -8.78 -14.50 13.02
CA PHE A 104 -7.90 -15.66 13.06
C PHE A 104 -7.31 -15.91 14.46
N ILE A 105 -6.91 -14.85 15.17
CA ILE A 105 -6.40 -14.95 16.54
C ILE A 105 -7.48 -15.52 17.48
N ILE A 106 -8.70 -15.00 17.41
CA ILE A 106 -9.83 -15.47 18.23
C ILE A 106 -10.14 -16.93 17.92
N PHE A 107 -10.20 -17.31 16.64
CA PHE A 107 -10.46 -18.67 16.22
C PHE A 107 -9.34 -19.64 16.67
N GLY A 108 -8.09 -19.22 16.55
CA GLY A 108 -6.92 -19.97 17.06
C GLY A 108 -6.97 -20.15 18.58
N ALA A 109 -7.30 -19.11 19.32
CA ALA A 109 -7.46 -19.19 20.77
C ALA A 109 -8.60 -20.14 21.19
N LEU A 110 -9.75 -20.08 20.52
CA LEU A 110 -10.89 -20.97 20.79
C LEU A 110 -10.54 -22.43 20.52
N THR A 111 -9.83 -22.72 19.43
CA THR A 111 -9.42 -24.11 19.12
C THR A 111 -8.37 -24.60 20.12
N PHE A 112 -7.46 -23.76 20.55
CA PHE A 112 -6.47 -24.09 21.57
C PHE A 112 -7.13 -24.39 22.92
N VAL A 113 -8.05 -23.53 23.38
CA VAL A 113 -8.80 -23.72 24.63
C VAL A 113 -9.63 -25.01 24.57
N ARG A 114 -10.30 -25.27 23.44
CA ARG A 114 -11.07 -26.50 23.26
C ARG A 114 -10.22 -27.76 23.37
N ARG A 115 -8.98 -27.71 22.90
CA ARG A 115 -8.02 -28.84 22.99
C ARG A 115 -7.60 -29.09 24.44
N PHE A 116 -7.48 -28.03 25.25
CA PHE A 116 -7.06 -28.14 26.65
C PHE A 116 -8.19 -28.56 27.60
N ILE A 117 -9.46 -28.25 27.26
CA ILE A 117 -10.64 -28.58 28.09
C ILE A 117 -11.19 -29.98 27.80
N ARG A 118 -10.78 -30.63 26.71
CA ARG A 118 -11.17 -32.04 26.49
C ARG A 118 -10.43 -32.92 27.47
N PRO A 119 -11.15 -33.56 28.44
CA PRO A 119 -10.54 -34.58 29.29
C PRO A 119 -10.05 -35.73 28.36
N VAL A 120 -8.83 -36.19 28.66
CA VAL A 120 -8.30 -37.42 28.07
C VAL A 120 -9.06 -38.57 28.72
N ASP A 121 -10.03 -39.14 28.00
CA ASP A 121 -10.61 -40.45 28.32
C ASP A 121 -9.66 -41.55 27.87
#